data_3ed255a954eb544618d770f094b1a0ca
#
_entry.id   3ed255a954eb544618d770f094b1a0ca
#
_cell.length_a   1.000
_cell.length_b   1.000
_cell.length_c   1.000
_cell.angle_alpha   90.00
_cell.angle_beta   90.00
_cell.angle_gamma   90.00
#
_symmetry.space_group_name_H-M   'P 1'
#
loop_
_entity.id
_entity.type
_entity.pdbx_description
1 polymer ?
#
loop_
_entity_poly.entity_id
_entity_poly.type
_entity_poly.pdbx_seq_one_letter_code
_entity_poly.pdbx_strand_id
1 'polypeptide(L)'
;YQTNASGQPVSRILVESCIGIRDELYLGAVVDRASRRIVFMASTEGGVEIEKVAEETPEKILKAEIDPLVGAQAFQGRDLAFRLGLAGVQIKQFVTIFLGLAKLFTDKDLALIEVNPLVITDEGNLHCLDAKVVVDSNALYRQPELEAMHDPSQEDEREAHAAQWELNYVALDGSIGCMVNGAGLAMGTCLLY
;
A
#
# COMPACT_ATOMS: atom_id res chain seq x y z
N TYR A 1 2.15 2.45 18.94
CA TYR A 1 2.35 1.00 18.88
C TYR A 1 1.59 0.46 17.67
N GLN A 2 2.27 -0.30 16.79
CA GLN A 2 1.70 -0.85 15.55
C GLN A 2 1.13 -2.27 15.74
N THR A 3 1.21 -2.82 16.96
CA THR A 3 0.74 -4.16 17.29
C THR A 3 -0.25 -4.11 18.45
N ASN A 4 -0.97 -5.18 18.68
CA ASN A 4 -1.84 -5.32 19.84
C ASN A 4 -1.05 -5.29 21.16
N ALA A 5 -1.75 -5.25 22.31
CA ALA A 5 -1.12 -5.16 23.63
C ALA A 5 -0.22 -6.36 23.98
N SER A 6 -0.44 -7.53 23.38
CA SER A 6 0.39 -8.73 23.54
C SER A 6 1.68 -8.69 22.69
N GLY A 7 1.78 -7.76 21.73
CA GLY A 7 2.87 -7.68 20.79
C GLY A 7 2.84 -8.78 19.72
N GLN A 8 3.75 -8.68 18.76
CA GLN A 8 4.00 -9.71 17.76
C GLN A 8 5.47 -10.14 17.82
N PRO A 9 5.79 -11.42 17.65
CA PRO A 9 7.17 -11.87 17.61
C PRO A 9 7.88 -11.31 16.40
N VAL A 10 9.07 -10.73 16.60
CA VAL A 10 9.91 -10.21 15.51
C VAL A 10 11.02 -11.21 15.25
N SER A 11 10.98 -11.86 14.10
CA SER A 11 11.97 -12.87 13.69
C SER A 11 13.18 -12.27 12.96
N ARG A 12 12.99 -11.16 12.25
CA ARG A 12 14.03 -10.47 11.47
C ARG A 12 13.86 -8.96 11.58
N ILE A 13 14.98 -8.26 11.54
CA ILE A 13 15.03 -6.80 11.45
C ILE A 13 15.91 -6.39 10.27
N LEU A 14 15.54 -5.32 9.59
CA LEU A 14 16.39 -4.65 8.62
C LEU A 14 17.14 -3.53 9.34
N VAL A 15 18.45 -3.45 9.13
CA VAL A 15 19.28 -2.37 9.67
C VAL A 15 19.93 -1.66 8.51
N GLU A 16 19.67 -0.37 8.39
CA GLU A 16 20.20 0.50 7.35
C GLU A 16 20.99 1.66 7.97
N SER A 17 21.80 2.32 7.15
CA SER A 17 22.48 3.55 7.56
C SER A 17 21.45 4.68 7.69
N CYS A 18 21.58 5.48 8.74
CA CYS A 18 20.76 6.68 8.88
C CYS A 18 21.04 7.65 7.74
N ILE A 19 19.97 8.21 7.17
CA ILE A 19 20.00 9.29 6.18
C ILE A 19 19.42 10.56 6.80
N GLY A 20 19.94 11.72 6.42
CA GLY A 20 19.33 13.00 6.79
C GLY A 20 18.04 13.20 5.97
N ILE A 21 16.95 13.58 6.64
CA ILE A 21 15.64 13.79 6.03
C ILE A 21 15.32 15.27 6.08
N ARG A 22 15.11 15.88 4.90
CA ARG A 22 14.70 17.26 4.77
C ARG A 22 13.20 17.42 4.70
N ASP A 23 12.54 16.62 3.85
CA ASP A 23 11.10 16.63 3.66
C ASP A 23 10.57 15.21 3.50
N GLU A 24 9.33 14.99 3.89
CA GLU A 24 8.62 13.72 3.77
C GLU A 24 7.43 13.84 2.83
N LEU A 25 7.33 12.93 1.90
CA LEU A 25 6.26 12.83 0.92
C LEU A 25 5.54 11.49 1.06
N TYR A 26 4.32 11.44 0.56
CA TYR A 26 3.56 10.21 0.38
C TYR A 26 3.50 9.83 -1.09
N LEU A 27 3.65 8.55 -1.40
CA LEU A 27 3.38 7.97 -2.71
C LEU A 27 2.80 6.58 -2.55
N GLY A 28 1.59 6.36 -3.05
CA GLY A 28 0.94 5.06 -2.99
C GLY A 28 0.14 4.76 -4.25
N ALA A 29 -0.26 3.51 -4.42
CA ALA A 29 -1.16 3.09 -5.48
C ALA A 29 -2.11 2.00 -4.99
N VAL A 30 -3.34 2.06 -5.47
CA VAL A 30 -4.42 1.09 -5.20
C VAL A 30 -5.19 0.78 -6.48
N VAL A 31 -5.93 -0.33 -6.46
CA VAL A 31 -6.94 -0.61 -7.49
C VAL A 31 -8.22 0.14 -7.15
N ASP A 32 -8.59 1.10 -7.95
CA ASP A 32 -9.93 1.71 -7.89
C ASP A 32 -10.92 0.86 -8.70
N ARG A 33 -11.83 0.23 -7.99
CA ARG A 33 -12.84 -0.64 -8.59
C ARG A 33 -13.90 0.14 -9.36
N ALA A 34 -14.14 1.40 -9.00
CA ALA A 34 -15.16 2.23 -9.67
C ALA A 34 -14.68 2.63 -11.08
N SER A 35 -13.45 3.15 -11.18
CA SER A 35 -12.84 3.50 -12.47
C SER A 35 -12.21 2.30 -13.20
N ARG A 36 -12.02 1.17 -12.51
CA ARG A 36 -11.30 -0.02 -13.00
C ARG A 36 -9.87 0.30 -13.42
N ARG A 37 -9.20 1.14 -12.66
CA ARG A 37 -7.84 1.62 -12.91
C ARG A 37 -6.96 1.46 -11.69
N ILE A 38 -5.67 1.44 -11.92
CA ILE A 38 -4.70 1.66 -10.84
C ILE A 38 -4.63 3.17 -10.63
N VAL A 39 -4.87 3.62 -9.39
CA VAL A 39 -4.80 5.03 -9.03
C VAL A 39 -3.59 5.26 -8.14
N PHE A 40 -2.65 6.06 -8.65
CA PHE A 40 -1.56 6.59 -7.85
C PHE A 40 -2.03 7.81 -7.08
N MET A 41 -1.63 7.87 -5.82
CA MET A 41 -1.86 9.00 -4.92
C MET A 41 -0.51 9.51 -4.44
N ALA A 42 -0.35 10.83 -4.44
CA ALA A 42 0.84 11.47 -3.94
C ALA A 42 0.46 12.70 -3.11
N SER A 43 1.23 12.98 -2.05
CA SER A 43 1.01 14.13 -1.18
C SER A 43 2.33 14.67 -0.63
N THR A 44 2.33 15.95 -0.28
CA THR A 44 3.40 16.57 0.52
C THR A 44 3.28 16.26 2.01
N GLU A 45 2.21 15.60 2.43
CA GLU A 45 1.99 15.15 3.80
C GLU A 45 2.48 13.69 3.93
N GLY A 46 3.79 13.52 4.05
CA GLY A 46 4.41 12.21 4.31
C GLY A 46 4.52 11.91 5.81
N GLY A 47 4.82 10.65 6.14
CA GLY A 47 5.01 10.22 7.53
C GLY A 47 3.74 10.22 8.40
N VAL A 48 2.57 10.44 7.81
CA VAL A 48 1.26 10.45 8.48
C VAL A 48 0.29 9.48 7.80
N GLU A 49 -0.82 9.16 8.49
CA GLU A 49 -1.89 8.33 7.92
C GLU A 49 -2.61 9.10 6.80
N ILE A 50 -2.52 8.58 5.58
CA ILE A 50 -3.09 9.23 4.39
C ILE A 50 -4.62 9.33 4.47
N GLU A 51 -5.26 8.45 5.21
CA GLU A 51 -6.71 8.45 5.45
C GLU A 51 -7.14 9.74 6.15
N LYS A 52 -6.36 10.21 7.13
CA LYS A 52 -6.62 11.50 7.81
C LYS A 52 -6.47 12.68 6.86
N VAL A 53 -5.43 12.64 6.00
CA VAL A 53 -5.25 13.68 4.97
C VAL A 53 -6.44 13.68 4.00
N ALA A 54 -6.96 12.49 3.66
CA ALA A 54 -8.12 12.37 2.77
C ALA A 54 -9.42 12.93 3.39
N GLU A 55 -9.57 12.83 4.72
CA GLU A 55 -10.73 13.35 5.45
C GLU A 55 -10.63 14.86 5.69
N GLU A 56 -9.47 15.33 6.12
CA GLU A 56 -9.29 16.72 6.56
C GLU A 56 -8.92 17.67 5.42
N THR A 57 -8.08 17.22 4.49
CA THR A 57 -7.51 18.04 3.39
C THR A 57 -7.39 17.26 2.09
N PRO A 58 -8.50 16.79 1.51
CA PRO A 58 -8.49 15.93 0.31
C PRO A 58 -7.83 16.59 -0.90
N GLU A 59 -7.79 17.90 -0.96
CA GLU A 59 -7.11 18.67 -2.03
C GLU A 59 -5.59 18.51 -2.03
N LYS A 60 -4.99 18.06 -0.92
CA LYS A 60 -3.56 17.75 -0.84
C LYS A 60 -3.20 16.40 -1.44
N ILE A 61 -4.18 15.57 -1.75
CA ILE A 61 -3.96 14.29 -2.40
C ILE A 61 -4.04 14.46 -3.90
N LEU A 62 -2.90 14.39 -4.54
CA LEU A 62 -2.74 14.39 -5.99
C LEU A 62 -3.00 12.97 -6.52
N LYS A 63 -3.74 12.86 -7.62
CA LYS A 63 -4.07 11.56 -8.21
C LYS A 63 -3.59 11.46 -9.65
N ALA A 64 -3.15 10.25 -10.04
CA ALA A 64 -2.90 9.88 -11.43
C ALA A 64 -3.51 8.50 -11.69
N GLU A 65 -4.42 8.42 -12.64
CA GLU A 65 -5.05 7.18 -13.05
C GLU A 65 -4.23 6.51 -14.16
N ILE A 66 -3.95 5.22 -13.99
CA ILE A 66 -3.20 4.42 -14.94
C ILE A 66 -4.19 3.53 -15.70
N ASP A 67 -4.22 3.71 -17.00
CA ASP A 67 -4.98 2.83 -17.87
C ASP A 67 -4.28 1.46 -17.94
N PRO A 68 -4.95 0.36 -17.62
CA PRO A 68 -4.34 -0.97 -17.56
C PRO A 68 -3.83 -1.48 -18.92
N LEU A 69 -4.34 -0.94 -20.02
CA LEU A 69 -3.91 -1.33 -21.38
C LEU A 69 -2.67 -0.57 -21.84
N VAL A 70 -2.56 0.70 -21.43
CA VAL A 70 -1.45 1.58 -21.84
C VAL A 70 -0.30 1.54 -20.84
N GLY A 71 -0.61 1.27 -19.57
CA GLY A 71 0.32 1.31 -18.46
C GLY A 71 0.70 2.74 -18.06
N ALA A 72 1.52 2.84 -17.02
CA ALA A 72 2.00 4.11 -16.52
C ALA A 72 2.92 4.81 -17.51
N GLN A 73 2.73 6.12 -17.67
CA GLN A 73 3.50 6.94 -18.60
C GLN A 73 4.35 7.99 -17.87
N ALA A 74 5.55 8.24 -18.38
CA ALA A 74 6.49 9.17 -17.76
C ALA A 74 5.92 10.59 -17.58
N PHE A 75 4.99 11.04 -18.44
CA PHE A 75 4.38 12.35 -18.30
C PHE A 75 3.49 12.44 -17.05
N GLN A 76 2.83 11.34 -16.64
CA GLN A 76 2.00 11.29 -15.43
C GLN A 76 2.88 11.45 -14.18
N GLY A 77 4.02 10.76 -14.14
CA GLY A 77 5.00 10.93 -13.06
C GLY A 77 5.58 12.35 -13.02
N ARG A 78 5.82 12.98 -14.19
CA ARG A 78 6.28 14.37 -14.25
C ARG A 78 5.21 15.35 -13.74
N ASP A 79 3.96 15.16 -14.12
CA ASP A 79 2.85 16.00 -13.65
C ASP A 79 2.74 15.95 -12.13
N LEU A 80 2.72 14.77 -11.54
CA LEU A 80 2.73 14.60 -10.08
C LEU A 80 3.96 15.26 -9.45
N ALA A 81 5.16 15.05 -10.01
CA ALA A 81 6.38 15.64 -9.48
C ALA A 81 6.34 17.17 -9.45
N PHE A 82 5.84 17.82 -10.51
CA PHE A 82 5.67 19.26 -10.55
C PHE A 82 4.64 19.76 -9.52
N ARG A 83 3.54 19.07 -9.38
CA ARG A 83 2.48 19.42 -8.43
C ARG A 83 2.91 19.20 -6.98
N LEU A 84 3.83 18.28 -6.71
CA LEU A 84 4.50 18.10 -5.41
C LEU A 84 5.58 19.17 -5.15
N GLY A 85 5.88 20.06 -6.11
CA GLY A 85 6.91 21.06 -5.97
C GLY A 85 8.34 20.55 -6.18
N LEU A 86 8.51 19.34 -6.72
CA LEU A 86 9.83 18.77 -6.98
C LEU A 86 10.53 19.50 -8.13
N ALA A 87 11.86 19.57 -8.08
CA ALA A 87 12.67 20.29 -9.06
C ALA A 87 13.94 19.53 -9.47
N GLY A 88 14.50 19.89 -10.61
CA GLY A 88 15.80 19.42 -11.07
C GLY A 88 15.89 17.90 -11.18
N VAL A 89 16.85 17.31 -10.45
CA VAL A 89 17.10 15.86 -10.44
C VAL A 89 15.94 15.08 -9.80
N GLN A 90 15.24 15.67 -8.83
CA GLN A 90 14.13 15.04 -8.13
C GLN A 90 13.00 14.62 -9.06
N ILE A 91 12.69 15.42 -10.10
CA ILE A 91 11.68 15.09 -11.10
C ILE A 91 12.04 13.78 -11.81
N LYS A 92 13.30 13.62 -12.20
CA LYS A 92 13.77 12.39 -12.87
C LYS A 92 13.71 11.19 -11.95
N GLN A 93 14.15 11.37 -10.71
CA GLN A 93 14.10 10.32 -9.68
C GLN A 93 12.64 9.91 -9.38
N PHE A 94 11.74 10.88 -9.21
CA PHE A 94 10.32 10.60 -8.99
C PHE A 94 9.69 9.83 -10.14
N VAL A 95 9.95 10.23 -11.39
CA VAL A 95 9.47 9.50 -12.56
C VAL A 95 10.00 8.07 -12.59
N THR A 96 11.25 7.85 -12.24
CA THR A 96 11.84 6.50 -12.17
C THR A 96 11.17 5.65 -11.09
N ILE A 97 10.96 6.22 -9.89
CA ILE A 97 10.26 5.56 -8.79
C ILE A 97 8.81 5.24 -9.20
N PHE A 98 8.06 6.23 -9.71
CA PHE A 98 6.68 6.09 -10.15
C PHE A 98 6.51 4.96 -11.19
N LEU A 99 7.34 4.95 -12.23
CA LEU A 99 7.28 3.90 -13.26
C LEU A 99 7.70 2.53 -12.71
N GLY A 100 8.70 2.50 -11.83
CA GLY A 100 9.14 1.28 -11.16
C GLY A 100 8.05 0.68 -10.28
N LEU A 101 7.37 1.51 -9.48
CA LEU A 101 6.24 1.07 -8.64
C LEU A 101 5.04 0.63 -9.47
N ALA A 102 4.73 1.33 -10.56
CA ALA A 102 3.65 0.93 -11.46
C ALA A 102 3.92 -0.43 -12.14
N LYS A 103 5.16 -0.65 -12.55
CA LYS A 103 5.59 -1.95 -13.08
C LYS A 103 5.50 -3.04 -12.03
N LEU A 104 6.02 -2.80 -10.81
CA LEU A 104 5.95 -3.73 -9.70
C LEU A 104 4.50 -4.07 -9.35
N PHE A 105 3.62 -3.06 -9.30
CA PHE A 105 2.20 -3.22 -9.02
C PHE A 105 1.54 -4.20 -9.98
N THR A 106 1.82 -4.05 -11.27
CA THR A 106 1.24 -4.89 -12.32
C THR A 106 1.89 -6.27 -12.38
N ASP A 107 3.22 -6.35 -12.34
CA ASP A 107 3.96 -7.61 -12.50
C ASP A 107 3.77 -8.56 -11.32
N LYS A 108 3.51 -8.03 -10.13
CA LYS A 108 3.38 -8.79 -8.89
C LYS A 108 1.94 -8.87 -8.37
N ASP A 109 0.98 -8.45 -9.18
CA ASP A 109 -0.45 -8.50 -8.83
C ASP A 109 -0.74 -7.86 -7.47
N LEU A 110 -0.31 -6.62 -7.30
CA LEU A 110 -0.51 -5.94 -6.04
C LEU A 110 -1.94 -5.39 -5.91
N ALA A 111 -2.46 -5.41 -4.69
CA ALA A 111 -3.69 -4.72 -4.30
C ALA A 111 -3.40 -3.30 -3.77
N LEU A 112 -2.23 -3.13 -3.14
CA LEU A 112 -1.76 -1.86 -2.61
C LEU A 112 -0.22 -1.83 -2.64
N ILE A 113 0.32 -0.67 -2.96
CA ILE A 113 1.69 -0.29 -2.64
C ILE A 113 1.70 1.11 -2.06
N GLU A 114 2.47 1.30 -1.01
CA GLU A 114 2.58 2.56 -0.30
C GLU A 114 4.04 2.77 0.08
N VAL A 115 4.58 3.94 -0.27
CA VAL A 115 5.88 4.43 0.18
C VAL A 115 5.58 5.62 1.10
N ASN A 116 5.74 5.41 2.40
CA ASN A 116 5.36 6.38 3.42
C ASN A 116 6.32 6.31 4.63
N PRO A 117 7.32 7.20 4.67
CA PRO A 117 7.52 8.31 3.72
C PRO A 117 8.40 7.98 2.50
N LEU A 118 8.15 8.68 1.39
CA LEU A 118 9.12 8.94 0.35
C LEU A 118 9.85 10.22 0.74
N VAL A 119 11.13 10.13 1.07
CA VAL A 119 11.84 11.27 1.65
C VAL A 119 12.68 12.02 0.63
N ILE A 120 12.84 13.33 0.85
CA ILE A 120 13.87 14.14 0.23
C ILE A 120 15.02 14.22 1.23
N THR A 121 16.19 13.71 0.84
CA THR A 121 17.38 13.72 1.71
C THR A 121 17.99 15.12 1.82
N ASP A 122 18.89 15.32 2.78
CA ASP A 122 19.63 16.58 2.93
C ASP A 122 20.40 16.96 1.66
N GLU A 123 20.86 15.96 0.88
CA GLU A 123 21.53 16.17 -0.42
C GLU A 123 20.55 16.49 -1.55
N GLY A 124 19.26 16.48 -1.27
CA GLY A 124 18.19 16.78 -2.23
C GLY A 124 17.78 15.62 -3.14
N ASN A 125 18.15 14.39 -2.81
CA ASN A 125 17.74 13.20 -3.54
C ASN A 125 16.46 12.58 -2.97
N LEU A 126 15.70 11.87 -3.79
CA LEU A 126 14.57 11.07 -3.33
C LEU A 126 15.05 9.69 -2.85
N HIS A 127 14.48 9.24 -1.72
CA HIS A 127 14.74 7.92 -1.17
C HIS A 127 13.44 7.32 -0.62
N CYS A 128 13.16 6.05 -0.99
CA CYS A 128 12.04 5.29 -0.42
C CYS A 128 12.49 4.76 0.94
N LEU A 129 11.99 5.37 2.03
CA LEU A 129 12.44 5.03 3.38
C LEU A 129 11.71 3.80 3.92
N ASP A 130 10.40 3.76 3.73
CA ASP A 130 9.56 2.62 4.10
C ASP A 130 8.57 2.30 2.99
N ALA A 131 8.23 1.03 2.85
CA ALA A 131 7.27 0.59 1.86
C ALA A 131 6.38 -0.52 2.41
N LYS A 132 5.07 -0.34 2.25
CA LYS A 132 4.06 -1.35 2.51
C LYS A 132 3.55 -1.90 1.17
N VAL A 133 3.58 -3.22 1.04
CA VAL A 133 3.12 -3.91 -0.18
C VAL A 133 2.10 -4.96 0.20
N VAL A 134 0.94 -4.94 -0.47
CA VAL A 134 -0.10 -5.96 -0.30
C VAL A 134 -0.32 -6.64 -1.66
N VAL A 135 -0.15 -7.94 -1.67
CA VAL A 135 -0.40 -8.79 -2.86
C VAL A 135 -1.87 -9.17 -2.91
N ASP A 136 -2.47 -9.21 -4.09
CA ASP A 136 -3.80 -9.78 -4.25
C ASP A 136 -3.74 -11.29 -4.00
N SER A 137 -4.36 -11.75 -2.92
CA SER A 137 -4.39 -13.16 -2.53
C SER A 137 -5.01 -14.06 -3.62
N ASN A 138 -5.93 -13.52 -4.42
CA ASN A 138 -6.52 -14.26 -5.54
C ASN A 138 -5.54 -14.51 -6.69
N ALA A 139 -4.41 -13.81 -6.72
CA ALA A 139 -3.38 -13.94 -7.74
C ALA A 139 -2.17 -14.77 -7.29
N LEU A 140 -2.10 -15.20 -6.03
CA LEU A 140 -0.95 -15.93 -5.47
C LEU A 140 -0.63 -17.21 -6.24
N TYR A 141 -1.62 -17.91 -6.81
CA TYR A 141 -1.42 -19.10 -7.63
C TYR A 141 -0.46 -18.90 -8.82
N ARG A 142 -0.27 -17.66 -9.28
CA ARG A 142 0.68 -17.28 -10.34
C ARG A 142 1.90 -16.52 -9.84
N GLN A 143 2.01 -16.34 -8.53
CA GLN A 143 3.13 -15.66 -7.85
C GLN A 143 3.79 -16.57 -6.80
N PRO A 144 4.31 -17.75 -7.19
CA PRO A 144 4.78 -18.75 -6.23
C PRO A 144 5.94 -18.28 -5.35
N GLU A 145 6.75 -17.32 -5.84
CA GLU A 145 7.82 -16.73 -5.04
C GLU A 145 7.26 -15.88 -3.89
N LEU A 146 6.17 -15.15 -4.13
CA LEU A 146 5.50 -14.33 -3.10
C LEU A 146 4.73 -15.22 -2.13
N GLU A 147 4.07 -16.25 -2.62
CA GLU A 147 3.40 -17.25 -1.78
C GLU A 147 4.38 -17.92 -0.81
N ALA A 148 5.60 -18.24 -1.28
CA ALA A 148 6.64 -18.85 -0.44
C ALA A 148 7.21 -17.87 0.63
N MET A 149 6.95 -16.56 0.53
CA MET A 149 7.35 -15.57 1.54
C MET A 149 6.33 -15.44 2.68
N HIS A 150 5.16 -16.08 2.55
CA HIS A 150 4.13 -16.08 3.57
C HIS A 150 4.65 -16.64 4.88
N ASP A 151 4.44 -15.91 5.99
CA ASP A 151 4.84 -16.32 7.34
C ASP A 151 3.61 -16.50 8.22
N PRO A 152 3.11 -17.74 8.37
CA PRO A 152 1.91 -18.02 9.17
C PRO A 152 2.06 -17.63 10.65
N SER A 153 3.29 -17.47 11.15
CA SER A 153 3.54 -17.09 12.55
C SER A 153 3.11 -15.65 12.88
N GLN A 154 2.84 -14.85 11.85
CA GLN A 154 2.40 -13.46 11.98
C GLN A 154 0.86 -13.31 11.90
N GLU A 155 0.14 -14.39 11.66
CA GLU A 155 -1.32 -14.41 11.55
C GLU A 155 -2.00 -14.79 12.87
N ASP A 156 -3.28 -14.45 12.98
CA ASP A 156 -4.14 -15.01 14.06
C ASP A 156 -4.25 -16.54 13.86
N GLU A 157 -4.04 -17.31 14.92
CA GLU A 157 -4.09 -18.77 14.87
C GLU A 157 -5.40 -19.32 14.28
N ARG A 158 -6.51 -18.62 14.49
CA ARG A 158 -7.83 -18.98 13.96
C ARG A 158 -7.93 -18.70 12.45
N GLU A 159 -7.34 -17.58 12.00
CA GLU A 159 -7.26 -17.24 10.58
C GLU A 159 -6.37 -18.23 9.85
N ALA A 160 -5.18 -18.52 10.40
CA ALA A 160 -4.26 -19.52 9.85
C ALA A 160 -4.89 -20.94 9.81
N HIS A 161 -5.69 -21.29 10.84
CA HIS A 161 -6.40 -22.57 10.85
C HIS A 161 -7.51 -22.61 9.80
N ALA A 162 -8.30 -21.54 9.66
CA ALA A 162 -9.37 -21.47 8.68
C ALA A 162 -8.84 -21.50 7.23
N ALA A 163 -7.70 -20.88 6.99
CA ALA A 163 -7.04 -20.88 5.67
C ALA A 163 -6.70 -22.29 5.17
N GLN A 164 -6.41 -23.25 6.06
CA GLN A 164 -6.17 -24.66 5.69
C GLN A 164 -7.39 -25.33 5.04
N TRP A 165 -8.58 -24.76 5.25
CA TRP A 165 -9.85 -25.24 4.71
C TRP A 165 -10.40 -24.32 3.62
N GLU A 166 -9.55 -23.43 3.08
CA GLU A 166 -9.95 -22.41 2.09
C GLU A 166 -11.08 -21.49 2.59
N LEU A 167 -11.14 -21.26 3.90
CA LEU A 167 -12.12 -20.39 4.55
C LEU A 167 -11.47 -19.05 4.90
N ASN A 168 -12.18 -17.96 4.63
CA ASN A 168 -11.81 -16.64 5.12
C ASN A 168 -12.41 -16.44 6.52
N TYR A 169 -11.58 -16.26 7.51
CA TYR A 169 -11.96 -15.92 8.88
C TYR A 169 -11.43 -14.54 9.24
N VAL A 170 -12.25 -13.74 9.88
CA VAL A 170 -11.86 -12.43 10.41
C VAL A 170 -12.27 -12.36 11.85
N ALA A 171 -11.30 -12.19 12.76
CA ALA A 171 -11.53 -12.00 14.16
C ALA A 171 -11.88 -10.53 14.45
N LEU A 172 -13.07 -10.27 14.95
CA LEU A 172 -13.52 -8.96 15.41
C LEU A 172 -13.82 -9.01 16.92
N ASP A 173 -13.73 -7.87 17.57
CA ASP A 173 -14.16 -7.73 18.96
C ASP A 173 -15.69 -7.70 19.01
N GLY A 174 -16.28 -8.67 19.71
CA GLY A 174 -17.73 -8.77 19.87
C GLY A 174 -18.19 -10.13 20.33
N SER A 175 -19.51 -10.25 20.57
CA SER A 175 -20.16 -11.48 21.03
C SER A 175 -21.01 -12.18 19.96
N ILE A 176 -21.03 -11.67 18.74
CA ILE A 176 -21.83 -12.21 17.64
C ILE A 176 -20.90 -12.79 16.59
N GLY A 177 -21.11 -14.06 16.22
CA GLY A 177 -20.43 -14.71 15.10
C GLY A 177 -21.33 -14.76 13.88
N CYS A 178 -20.78 -14.45 12.70
CA CYS A 178 -21.46 -14.60 11.42
C CYS A 178 -20.74 -15.62 10.54
N MET A 179 -21.50 -16.46 9.88
CA MET A 179 -20.99 -17.36 8.84
C MET A 179 -21.84 -17.18 7.58
N VAL A 180 -21.21 -16.82 6.48
CA VAL A 180 -21.89 -16.46 5.24
C VAL A 180 -21.12 -16.94 4.01
N ASN A 181 -21.81 -17.11 2.89
CA ASN A 181 -21.21 -17.37 1.59
C ASN A 181 -20.86 -16.07 0.89
N GLY A 182 -19.68 -15.51 1.20
CA GLY A 182 -19.14 -14.33 0.53
C GLY A 182 -19.16 -13.05 1.36
N ALA A 183 -18.11 -12.25 1.17
CA ALA A 183 -17.83 -11.04 1.94
C ALA A 183 -18.93 -9.96 1.82
N GLY A 184 -19.58 -9.85 0.66
CA GLY A 184 -20.67 -8.88 0.46
C GLY A 184 -21.86 -9.13 1.38
N LEU A 185 -22.23 -10.39 1.59
CA LEU A 185 -23.30 -10.76 2.52
C LEU A 185 -22.89 -10.52 3.99
N ALA A 186 -21.63 -10.83 4.33
CA ALA A 186 -21.08 -10.52 5.66
C ALA A 186 -21.15 -9.03 5.96
N MET A 187 -20.64 -8.18 5.06
CA MET A 187 -20.68 -6.72 5.23
C MET A 187 -22.09 -6.17 5.30
N GLY A 188 -23.00 -6.66 4.43
CA GLY A 188 -24.40 -6.26 4.48
C GLY A 188 -25.10 -6.64 5.78
N THR A 189 -24.73 -7.77 6.38
CA THR A 189 -25.26 -8.21 7.68
C THR A 189 -24.71 -7.36 8.82
N CYS A 190 -23.40 -7.07 8.82
CA CYS A 190 -22.77 -6.23 9.86
C CYS A 190 -23.26 -4.77 9.87
N LEU A 191 -23.73 -4.25 8.72
CA LEU A 191 -24.27 -2.89 8.63
C LEU A 191 -25.73 -2.76 9.15
N LEU A 192 -26.40 -3.88 9.43
CA LEU A 192 -27.78 -3.89 9.92
C LEU A 192 -27.89 -3.98 11.47
N TYR A 193 -26.75 -4.12 12.15
CA TYR A 193 -26.60 -4.19 13.59
C TYR A 193 -25.55 -3.19 14.10
#